data_50fb638d614b5ddfa953b1f4ec21a5cb
#
_entry.id   50fb638d614b5ddfa953b1f4ec21a5cb
#
_cell.length_a   1.000
_cell.length_b   1.000
_cell.length_c   1.000
_cell.angle_alpha   90.00
_cell.angle_beta   90.00
_cell.angle_gamma   90.00
#
_symmetry.space_group_name_H-M   'P 1'
#
loop_
_entity.id
_entity.type
_entity.pdbx_description
1 polymer ?
#
loop_
_entity_poly.entity_id
_entity_poly.type
_entity_poly.pdbx_seq_one_letter_code
_entity_poly.pdbx_strand_id
1 'polypeptide(L)'
;MSHHLPRMKEREGFVDACKAALGASLLATKSHVGETSFTIARDAIVEACRIARDQFGYQQLMEIAGADYPERPERFEVNYHLLSLTENHRIRLKVSTDEASAVPSVTSLWPVAGWLEREVFDLYGVAFAGNPDLRRILTDYGFEGHPLRKDFPQTGYVELRYSEAE
;
A
#
# COMPACT_ATOMS: atom_id res chain seq x y z
N MET A 1 6.34 -9.79 36.52
CA MET A 1 6.19 -8.45 35.92
C MET A 1 5.34 -8.60 34.67
N SER A 2 4.12 -8.10 34.70
CA SER A 2 3.22 -8.15 33.55
C SER A 2 3.72 -7.13 32.53
N HIS A 3 4.26 -7.58 31.41
CA HIS A 3 4.59 -6.71 30.28
C HIS A 3 3.27 -6.25 29.65
N HIS A 4 2.78 -5.09 30.08
CA HIS A 4 1.70 -4.41 29.37
C HIS A 4 2.24 -3.92 28.01
N LEU A 5 1.92 -4.67 26.96
CA LEU A 5 2.04 -4.13 25.61
C LEU A 5 1.16 -2.86 25.54
N PRO A 6 1.68 -1.77 24.96
CA PRO A 6 0.89 -0.56 24.78
C PRO A 6 -0.33 -0.89 23.94
N ARG A 7 -1.53 -0.76 24.52
CA ARG A 7 -2.78 -0.94 23.78
C ARG A 7 -2.97 0.25 22.84
N MET A 8 -3.48 -0.03 21.65
CA MET A 8 -3.95 1.03 20.77
C MET A 8 -5.03 1.85 21.50
N LYS A 9 -4.91 3.17 21.46
CA LYS A 9 -5.93 4.05 21.99
C LYS A 9 -7.15 4.00 21.09
N GLU A 10 -8.32 3.69 21.65
CA GLU A 10 -9.58 3.96 20.95
C GLU A 10 -9.76 5.48 20.83
N ARG A 11 -9.94 5.96 19.62
CA ARG A 11 -10.20 7.37 19.33
C ARG A 11 -11.70 7.54 19.05
N GLU A 12 -12.47 7.88 20.06
CA GLU A 12 -13.89 8.16 19.91
C GLU A 12 -14.13 9.25 18.85
N GLY A 13 -15.10 9.04 17.95
CA GLY A 13 -15.45 9.96 16.87
C GLY A 13 -14.42 10.07 15.74
N PHE A 14 -13.27 9.39 15.85
CA PHE A 14 -12.21 9.44 14.83
C PHE A 14 -12.69 9.02 13.43
N VAL A 15 -13.43 7.90 13.36
CA VAL A 15 -13.92 7.37 12.08
C VAL A 15 -14.85 8.37 11.40
N ASP A 16 -15.72 9.01 12.16
CA ASP A 16 -16.66 9.99 11.61
C ASP A 16 -15.98 11.30 11.22
N ALA A 17 -14.98 11.74 11.98
CA ALA A 17 -14.14 12.86 11.59
C ALA A 17 -13.36 12.60 10.29
N CYS A 18 -12.79 11.37 10.14
CA CYS A 18 -12.13 10.96 8.90
C CYS A 18 -13.10 10.90 7.72
N LYS A 19 -14.31 10.36 7.91
CA LYS A 19 -15.34 10.34 6.87
C LYS A 19 -15.72 11.74 6.41
N ALA A 20 -15.89 12.68 7.35
CA ALA A 20 -16.19 14.06 7.05
C ALA A 20 -15.07 14.75 6.25
N ALA A 21 -13.80 14.52 6.64
CA ALA A 21 -12.65 15.11 5.99
C ALA A 21 -12.37 14.52 4.59
N LEU A 22 -12.58 13.23 4.41
CA LEU A 22 -12.38 12.55 3.13
C LEU A 22 -13.54 12.75 2.15
N GLY A 23 -14.75 12.99 2.66
CA GLY A 23 -15.93 13.29 1.86
C GLY A 23 -16.20 12.30 0.74
N ALA A 24 -16.36 12.81 -0.50
CA ALA A 24 -16.66 12.00 -1.68
C ALA A 24 -15.52 11.07 -2.12
N SER A 25 -14.30 11.29 -1.65
CA SER A 25 -13.15 10.44 -1.96
C SER A 25 -13.19 9.11 -1.21
N LEU A 26 -13.98 9.01 -0.14
CA LEU A 26 -14.16 7.80 0.65
C LEU A 26 -15.24 6.91 0.04
N LEU A 27 -14.86 5.71 -0.40
CA LEU A 27 -15.76 4.73 -0.98
C LEU A 27 -16.35 3.77 0.05
N ALA A 28 -15.54 3.34 1.03
CA ALA A 28 -15.96 2.43 2.08
C ALA A 28 -15.11 2.56 3.34
N THR A 29 -15.68 2.15 4.47
CA THR A 29 -14.95 2.06 5.75
C THR A 29 -15.22 0.70 6.38
N LYS A 30 -14.17 0.05 6.86
CA LYS A 30 -14.27 -1.23 7.58
C LYS A 30 -13.41 -1.16 8.84
N SER A 31 -14.02 -1.51 9.98
CA SER A 31 -13.28 -1.73 11.22
C SER A 31 -13.33 -3.20 11.59
N HIS A 32 -12.17 -3.79 11.86
CA HIS A 32 -12.06 -5.21 12.21
C HIS A 32 -10.86 -5.42 13.13
N VAL A 33 -11.08 -6.11 14.24
CA VAL A 33 -10.02 -6.46 15.24
C VAL A 33 -9.20 -5.23 15.69
N GLY A 34 -9.89 -4.09 15.91
CA GLY A 34 -9.24 -2.84 16.35
C GLY A 34 -8.52 -2.06 15.25
N GLU A 35 -8.48 -2.55 14.01
CA GLU A 35 -7.91 -1.86 12.86
C GLU A 35 -9.02 -1.22 12.03
N THR A 36 -8.81 0.05 11.64
CA THR A 36 -9.72 0.77 10.75
C THR A 36 -9.08 0.92 9.36
N SER A 37 -9.82 0.50 8.34
CA SER A 37 -9.44 0.65 6.95
C SER A 37 -10.45 1.52 6.19
N PHE A 38 -9.93 2.41 5.34
CA PHE A 38 -10.69 3.30 4.48
C PHE A 38 -10.38 2.97 3.02
N THR A 39 -11.39 2.67 2.23
CA THR A 39 -11.26 2.50 0.78
C THR A 39 -11.42 3.86 0.12
N ILE A 40 -10.41 4.28 -0.61
CA ILE A 40 -10.29 5.62 -1.20
C ILE A 40 -10.35 5.51 -2.72
N ALA A 41 -10.98 6.46 -3.37
CA ALA A 41 -10.91 6.61 -4.82
C ALA A 41 -9.45 6.79 -5.27
N ARG A 42 -9.01 6.06 -6.32
CA ARG A 42 -7.61 6.00 -6.76
C ARG A 42 -6.98 7.38 -6.92
N ASP A 43 -7.65 8.27 -7.62
CA ASP A 43 -7.12 9.60 -7.94
C ASP A 43 -7.03 10.54 -6.73
N ALA A 44 -7.71 10.18 -5.62
CA ALA A 44 -7.73 10.97 -4.38
C ALA A 44 -6.74 10.48 -3.32
N ILE A 45 -5.94 9.43 -3.60
CA ILE A 45 -5.07 8.82 -2.57
C ILE A 45 -4.05 9.80 -2.00
N VAL A 46 -3.45 10.66 -2.82
CA VAL A 46 -2.46 11.65 -2.37
C VAL A 46 -3.10 12.63 -1.39
N GLU A 47 -4.30 13.12 -1.71
CA GLU A 47 -5.02 14.04 -0.82
C GLU A 47 -5.49 13.34 0.47
N ALA A 48 -5.97 12.11 0.37
CA ALA A 48 -6.34 11.30 1.54
C ALA A 48 -5.15 11.06 2.48
N CYS A 49 -3.98 10.75 1.91
CA CYS A 49 -2.72 10.62 2.66
C CYS A 49 -2.29 11.94 3.32
N ARG A 50 -2.45 13.07 2.61
CA ARG A 50 -2.16 14.40 3.14
C ARG A 50 -3.08 14.74 4.32
N ILE A 51 -4.38 14.52 4.18
CA ILE A 51 -5.36 14.71 5.26
C ILE A 51 -5.00 13.84 6.46
N ALA A 52 -4.70 12.56 6.25
CA ALA A 52 -4.31 11.65 7.32
C ALA A 52 -3.06 12.15 8.05
N ARG A 53 -2.03 12.60 7.33
CA ARG A 53 -0.78 13.11 7.90
C ARG A 53 -0.98 14.43 8.63
N ASP A 54 -1.57 15.43 7.97
CA ASP A 54 -1.55 16.81 8.42
C ASP A 54 -2.69 17.15 9.40
N GLN A 55 -3.88 16.54 9.24
CA GLN A 55 -5.01 16.81 10.11
C GLN A 55 -5.17 15.78 11.25
N PHE A 56 -4.83 14.51 10.97
CA PHE A 56 -5.03 13.45 11.96
C PHE A 56 -3.74 12.91 12.59
N GLY A 57 -2.58 13.46 12.20
CA GLY A 57 -1.30 13.17 12.84
C GLY A 57 -0.74 11.78 12.55
N TYR A 58 -0.98 11.22 11.35
CA TYR A 58 -0.33 10.00 10.88
C TYR A 58 1.00 10.34 10.21
N GLN A 59 2.02 10.56 11.03
CA GLN A 59 3.31 11.07 10.59
C GLN A 59 4.10 10.07 9.75
N GLN A 60 3.92 8.77 10.00
CA GLN A 60 4.73 7.74 9.39
C GLN A 60 3.93 6.88 8.41
N LEU A 61 4.46 6.77 7.20
CA LEU A 61 4.09 5.70 6.26
C LEU A 61 4.93 4.47 6.63
N MET A 62 4.25 3.43 7.13
CA MET A 62 4.89 2.18 7.57
C MET A 62 5.20 1.28 6.39
N GLU A 63 4.24 1.15 5.46
CA GLU A 63 4.29 0.20 4.38
C GLU A 63 3.32 0.59 3.27
N ILE A 64 3.67 0.22 2.04
CA ILE A 64 2.74 0.13 0.90
C ILE A 64 2.78 -1.32 0.42
N ALA A 65 1.68 -2.05 0.59
CA ALA A 65 1.59 -3.46 0.22
C ALA A 65 0.59 -3.68 -0.90
N GLY A 66 0.96 -4.50 -1.89
CA GLY A 66 0.06 -4.94 -2.96
C GLY A 66 -0.72 -6.21 -2.57
N ALA A 67 -1.90 -6.38 -3.14
CA ALA A 67 -2.64 -7.63 -3.14
C ALA A 67 -3.30 -7.85 -4.50
N ASP A 68 -3.37 -9.10 -4.94
CA ASP A 68 -3.95 -9.48 -6.22
C ASP A 68 -5.23 -10.30 -6.01
N TYR A 69 -6.34 -9.85 -6.62
CA TYR A 69 -7.66 -10.47 -6.60
C TYR A 69 -8.14 -10.67 -8.04
N PRO A 70 -7.72 -11.74 -8.73
CA PRO A 70 -7.96 -11.95 -10.17
C PRO A 70 -9.44 -11.93 -10.58
N GLU A 71 -10.34 -12.22 -9.65
CA GLU A 71 -11.79 -12.22 -9.87
C GLU A 71 -12.43 -10.83 -9.88
N ARG A 72 -11.69 -9.78 -9.51
CA ARG A 72 -12.20 -8.40 -9.49
C ARG A 72 -11.87 -7.67 -10.79
N PRO A 73 -12.74 -6.76 -11.26
CA PRO A 73 -12.42 -5.90 -12.41
C PRO A 73 -11.15 -5.05 -12.18
N GLU A 74 -11.06 -4.41 -11.01
CA GLU A 74 -9.83 -3.78 -10.51
C GLU A 74 -9.12 -4.81 -9.62
N ARG A 75 -8.29 -5.66 -10.26
CA ARG A 75 -7.71 -6.85 -9.61
C ARG A 75 -6.70 -6.53 -8.53
N PHE A 76 -6.01 -5.38 -8.59
CA PHE A 76 -5.00 -5.02 -7.62
C PHE A 76 -5.55 -4.12 -6.54
N GLU A 77 -5.19 -4.39 -5.30
CA GLU A 77 -5.45 -3.54 -4.14
C GLU A 77 -4.12 -3.07 -3.58
N VAL A 78 -3.92 -1.76 -3.50
CA VAL A 78 -2.75 -1.15 -2.87
C VAL A 78 -3.13 -0.65 -1.49
N ASN A 79 -2.43 -1.15 -0.47
CA ASN A 79 -2.70 -0.89 0.93
C ASN A 79 -1.60 0.01 1.52
N TYR A 80 -1.97 1.18 2.02
CA TYR A 80 -1.08 2.12 2.70
C TYR A 80 -1.28 2.01 4.20
N HIS A 81 -0.26 1.58 4.93
CA HIS A 81 -0.29 1.46 6.38
C HIS A 81 0.32 2.71 7.02
N LEU A 82 -0.49 3.47 7.73
CA LEU A 82 -0.10 4.71 8.35
C LEU A 82 -0.08 4.57 9.88
N LEU A 83 0.94 5.15 10.51
CA LEU A 83 1.12 5.17 11.97
C LEU A 83 1.15 6.60 12.50
N SER A 84 0.35 6.84 13.52
CA SER A 84 0.50 7.98 14.41
C SER A 84 1.40 7.60 15.58
N LEU A 85 2.58 8.20 15.64
CA LEU A 85 3.55 7.97 16.72
C LEU A 85 3.07 8.56 18.04
N THR A 86 2.38 9.70 17.99
CA THR A 86 1.88 10.41 19.18
C THR A 86 0.69 9.69 19.82
N GLU A 87 -0.20 9.13 19.00
CA GLU A 87 -1.40 8.45 19.46
C GLU A 87 -1.26 6.93 19.55
N ASN A 88 -0.13 6.37 19.08
CA ASN A 88 0.08 4.93 18.95
C ASN A 88 -1.10 4.22 18.27
N HIS A 89 -1.57 4.81 17.18
CA HIS A 89 -2.73 4.35 16.43
C HIS A 89 -2.37 4.11 14.96
N ARG A 90 -2.96 3.08 14.37
CA ARG A 90 -2.73 2.70 12.97
C ARG A 90 -4.02 2.77 12.18
N ILE A 91 -3.88 3.15 10.92
CA ILE A 91 -4.96 3.04 9.93
C ILE A 91 -4.42 2.44 8.64
N ARG A 92 -5.34 1.93 7.83
CA ARG A 92 -5.06 1.46 6.48
C ARG A 92 -5.90 2.24 5.48
N LEU A 93 -5.24 2.83 4.49
CA LEU A 93 -5.91 3.36 3.31
C LEU A 93 -5.77 2.33 2.17
N LYS A 94 -6.85 2.08 1.45
CA LYS A 94 -6.91 1.09 0.38
C LYS A 94 -7.31 1.75 -0.92
N VAL A 95 -6.65 1.35 -1.99
CA VAL A 95 -6.97 1.78 -3.35
C VAL A 95 -7.05 0.56 -4.24
N SER A 96 -8.08 0.48 -5.06
CA SER A 96 -8.16 -0.54 -6.12
C SER A 96 -7.66 0.03 -7.44
N THR A 97 -7.02 -0.82 -8.25
CA THR A 97 -6.56 -0.49 -9.60
C THR A 97 -6.52 -1.73 -10.50
N ASP A 98 -6.43 -1.52 -11.79
CA ASP A 98 -6.21 -2.54 -12.80
C ASP A 98 -4.78 -2.49 -13.36
N GLU A 99 -4.52 -3.27 -14.40
CA GLU A 99 -3.19 -3.34 -15.05
C GLU A 99 -2.83 -2.08 -15.86
N ALA A 100 -3.84 -1.34 -16.33
CA ALA A 100 -3.65 -0.19 -17.21
C ALA A 100 -3.62 1.15 -16.46
N SER A 101 -4.19 1.18 -15.27
CA SER A 101 -4.44 2.40 -14.51
C SER A 101 -3.38 2.62 -13.44
N ALA A 102 -2.58 3.68 -13.58
CA ALA A 102 -1.58 4.03 -12.58
C ALA A 102 -2.21 4.62 -11.31
N VAL A 103 -1.60 4.34 -10.16
CA VAL A 103 -1.94 4.95 -8.87
C VAL A 103 -1.07 6.19 -8.68
N PRO A 104 -1.61 7.35 -8.25
CA PRO A 104 -0.79 8.52 -7.95
C PRO A 104 0.24 8.25 -6.84
N SER A 105 1.50 8.63 -7.09
CA SER A 105 2.60 8.44 -6.13
C SER A 105 2.47 9.35 -4.91
N VAL A 106 2.79 8.81 -3.73
CA VAL A 106 2.82 9.57 -2.48
C VAL A 106 4.24 9.95 -2.03
N THR A 107 5.23 9.85 -2.94
CA THR A 107 6.64 10.23 -2.68
C THR A 107 6.80 11.69 -2.25
N SER A 108 5.92 12.59 -2.71
CA SER A 108 5.89 13.99 -2.29
C SER A 108 5.51 14.19 -0.81
N LEU A 109 4.84 13.21 -0.20
CA LEU A 109 4.45 13.24 1.20
C LEU A 109 5.47 12.53 2.08
N TRP A 110 5.96 11.38 1.64
CA TRP A 110 6.96 10.56 2.33
C TRP A 110 7.99 10.02 1.34
N PRO A 111 9.26 10.45 1.41
CA PRO A 111 10.30 9.95 0.51
C PRO A 111 10.48 8.42 0.51
N VAL A 112 10.20 7.76 1.64
CA VAL A 112 10.25 6.30 1.77
C VAL A 112 9.30 5.59 0.81
N ALA A 113 8.20 6.24 0.41
CA ALA A 113 7.24 5.69 -0.56
C ALA A 113 7.91 5.29 -1.87
N GLY A 114 8.98 5.99 -2.29
CA GLY A 114 9.71 5.67 -3.51
C GLY A 114 10.20 4.22 -3.56
N TRP A 115 10.65 3.67 -2.43
CA TRP A 115 11.09 2.27 -2.31
C TRP A 115 9.91 1.30 -2.27
N LEU A 116 8.89 1.62 -1.47
CA LEU A 116 7.71 0.77 -1.29
C LEU A 116 6.85 0.68 -2.56
N GLU A 117 6.72 1.77 -3.30
CA GLU A 117 6.03 1.80 -4.60
C GLU A 117 6.79 0.96 -5.65
N ARG A 118 8.13 1.00 -5.64
CA ARG A 118 8.95 0.14 -6.51
C ARG A 118 8.75 -1.34 -6.20
N GLU A 119 8.61 -1.72 -4.93
CA GLU A 119 8.33 -3.09 -4.54
C GLU A 119 6.98 -3.56 -5.09
N VAL A 120 5.92 -2.78 -4.92
CA VAL A 120 4.60 -3.11 -5.46
C VAL A 120 4.61 -3.14 -6.99
N PHE A 121 5.31 -2.21 -7.63
CA PHE A 121 5.53 -2.23 -9.09
C PHE A 121 6.24 -3.51 -9.54
N ASP A 122 7.34 -3.88 -8.88
CA ASP A 122 8.14 -5.03 -9.26
C ASP A 122 7.36 -6.35 -9.11
N LEU A 123 6.68 -6.53 -7.99
CA LEU A 123 6.05 -7.79 -7.64
C LEU A 123 4.65 -7.98 -8.23
N TYR A 124 3.89 -6.90 -8.48
CA TYR A 124 2.52 -6.94 -8.99
C TYR A 124 2.32 -6.25 -10.34
N GLY A 125 3.25 -5.37 -10.75
CA GLY A 125 3.13 -4.60 -11.99
C GLY A 125 2.22 -3.38 -11.91
N VAL A 126 1.91 -2.90 -10.71
CA VAL A 126 1.13 -1.68 -10.52
C VAL A 126 2.03 -0.47 -10.76
N ALA A 127 1.65 0.38 -11.71
CA ALA A 127 2.37 1.61 -12.01
C ALA A 127 2.02 2.73 -11.02
N PHE A 128 3.00 3.57 -10.67
CA PHE A 128 2.82 4.75 -9.81
C PHE A 128 3.15 6.03 -10.56
N ALA A 129 2.11 6.81 -10.89
CA ALA A 129 2.26 8.07 -11.61
C ALA A 129 2.93 9.14 -10.73
N GLY A 130 4.01 9.72 -11.23
CA GLY A 130 4.77 10.74 -10.50
C GLY A 130 5.86 10.20 -9.56
N ASN A 131 6.08 8.88 -9.50
CA ASN A 131 7.26 8.34 -8.85
C ASN A 131 8.51 8.69 -9.68
N PRO A 132 9.54 9.33 -9.07
CA PRO A 132 10.70 9.83 -9.82
C PRO A 132 11.65 8.73 -10.31
N ASP A 133 11.59 7.52 -9.74
CA ASP A 133 12.49 6.41 -10.05
C ASP A 133 11.76 5.05 -9.98
N LEU A 134 10.71 4.88 -10.80
CA LEU A 134 9.91 3.66 -10.84
C LEU A 134 10.64 2.59 -11.67
N ARG A 135 11.33 1.69 -10.99
CA ARG A 135 12.07 0.56 -11.57
C ARG A 135 12.03 -0.64 -10.63
N ARG A 136 12.36 -1.82 -11.13
CA ARG A 136 12.43 -3.05 -10.31
C ARG A 136 13.44 -2.92 -9.16
N ILE A 137 13.20 -3.64 -8.07
CA ILE A 137 14.00 -3.56 -6.84
C ILE A 137 14.38 -4.93 -6.26
N LEU A 138 13.49 -5.92 -6.34
CA LEU A 138 13.67 -7.23 -5.72
C LEU A 138 13.98 -8.33 -6.72
N THR A 139 13.44 -8.26 -7.94
CA THR A 139 13.70 -9.27 -8.98
C THR A 139 15.04 -9.03 -9.65
N ASP A 140 15.63 -10.11 -10.17
CA ASP A 140 16.92 -10.06 -10.89
C ASP A 140 16.85 -9.21 -12.16
N TYR A 141 18.02 -8.75 -12.63
CA TYR A 141 18.13 -8.04 -13.91
C TYR A 141 17.64 -8.93 -15.06
N GLY A 142 16.73 -8.37 -15.87
CA GLY A 142 16.14 -9.10 -16.98
C GLY A 142 14.99 -10.05 -16.58
N PHE A 143 14.56 -10.05 -15.33
CA PHE A 143 13.40 -10.84 -14.90
C PHE A 143 12.13 -10.37 -15.63
N GLU A 144 11.38 -11.32 -16.18
CA GLU A 144 10.13 -11.07 -16.90
C GLU A 144 8.92 -11.52 -16.05
N GLY A 145 7.88 -10.67 -16.01
CA GLY A 145 6.67 -10.91 -15.25
C GLY A 145 6.69 -10.30 -13.84
N HIS A 146 5.68 -10.65 -13.05
CA HIS A 146 5.46 -10.13 -11.70
C HIS A 146 5.14 -11.28 -10.75
N PRO A 147 6.10 -11.70 -9.90
CA PRO A 147 6.05 -13.00 -9.23
C PRO A 147 4.99 -13.14 -8.15
N LEU A 148 4.40 -12.05 -7.64
CA LEU A 148 3.32 -12.13 -6.64
C LEU A 148 1.90 -12.07 -7.25
N ARG A 149 1.78 -11.96 -8.56
CA ARG A 149 0.49 -12.16 -9.22
C ARG A 149 0.03 -13.60 -9.05
N LYS A 150 -1.26 -13.82 -8.82
CA LYS A 150 -1.84 -15.16 -8.61
C LYS A 150 -1.77 -16.07 -9.83
N ASP A 151 -1.68 -15.49 -11.02
CA ASP A 151 -1.53 -16.19 -12.30
C ASP A 151 -0.05 -16.43 -12.68
N PHE A 152 0.91 -15.92 -11.91
CA PHE A 152 2.32 -16.22 -12.10
C PHE A 152 2.63 -17.63 -11.56
N PRO A 153 3.30 -18.52 -12.34
CA PRO A 153 3.59 -19.90 -11.90
C PRO A 153 4.58 -19.92 -10.72
N GLN A 154 4.28 -20.71 -9.70
CA GLN A 154 5.11 -20.84 -8.50
C GLN A 154 6.56 -21.26 -8.79
N THR A 155 6.77 -22.08 -9.81
CA THR A 155 8.11 -22.52 -10.24
C THR A 155 8.83 -21.52 -11.15
N GLY A 156 8.17 -20.44 -11.58
CA GLY A 156 8.67 -19.49 -12.55
C GLY A 156 8.78 -20.07 -13.95
N TYR A 157 9.42 -19.32 -14.86
CA TYR A 157 9.65 -19.71 -16.26
C TYR A 157 11.11 -20.03 -16.53
N VAL A 158 12.05 -19.58 -15.71
CA VAL A 158 13.50 -19.71 -15.88
C VAL A 158 14.12 -20.16 -14.58
N GLU A 159 15.04 -21.13 -14.67
CA GLU A 159 15.83 -21.64 -13.56
C GLU A 159 17.31 -21.38 -13.82
N LEU A 160 18.02 -20.79 -12.85
CA LEU A 160 19.45 -20.65 -12.87
C LEU A 160 20.09 -21.93 -12.32
N ARG A 161 20.98 -22.56 -13.10
CA ARG A 161 21.78 -23.71 -12.66
C ARG A 161 23.25 -23.37 -12.73
N TYR A 162 24.00 -23.80 -11.74
CA TYR A 162 25.46 -23.78 -11.83
C TYR A 162 25.94 -24.76 -12.89
N SER A 163 26.87 -24.31 -13.72
CA SER A 163 27.55 -25.23 -14.66
C SER A 163 28.46 -26.19 -13.87
N GLU A 164 28.30 -27.48 -14.08
CA GLU A 164 29.21 -28.48 -13.50
C GLU A 164 30.54 -28.58 -14.30
N ALA A 165 30.74 -27.74 -15.30
CA ALA A 165 31.82 -27.82 -16.26
C ALA A 165 33.00 -26.86 -16.01
N GLU A 166 33.12 -26.25 -14.83
CA GLU A 166 34.31 -25.48 -14.43
C GLU A 166 34.77 -25.84 -13.03
#